data_3f41cb56a8f70b4bea42f222b3a52cae
#
_entry.id   3f41cb56a8f70b4bea42f222b3a52cae
#
_cell.length_a   1.000
_cell.length_b   1.000
_cell.length_c   1.000
_cell.angle_alpha   90.00
_cell.angle_beta   90.00
_cell.angle_gamma   90.00
#
_symmetry.space_group_name_H-M   'P 1'
#
loop_
_entity.id
_entity.type
_entity.pdbx_description
1 polymer ?
#
loop_
_entity_poly.entity_id
_entity_poly.type
_entity_poly.pdbx_seq_one_letter_code
_entity_poly.pdbx_strand_id
1 'polypeptide(L)'
;DGGNRQFILVTNNENNICEEVTYPRIKKVIEGYNDKKGIPANVKYFKTDYVPYVITDNDKRTLVSKSTELLCISENTFEVIKQNIKKMDFAIFKNAKQYTAIIYDEDSIENCCDELIKINPKHKVVIYVFSYDHSYDELDFETLNFKFDVKPIPEAILNVYRKISKLKRK
;
A
#
# COMPACT_ATOMS: atom_id res chain seq x y z
N ASP A 1 6.56 -15.86 -24.65
CA ASP A 1 5.59 -16.88 -24.24
C ASP A 1 4.21 -16.32 -23.85
N GLY A 2 4.01 -15.00 -23.93
CA GLY A 2 2.73 -14.33 -23.66
C GLY A 2 2.29 -14.34 -22.19
N GLY A 3 3.16 -14.76 -21.25
CA GLY A 3 2.85 -14.80 -19.82
C GLY A 3 2.97 -13.45 -19.14
N ASN A 4 2.04 -13.16 -18.22
CA ASN A 4 2.16 -12.02 -17.29
C ASN A 4 3.14 -12.37 -16.18
N ARG A 5 4.33 -11.77 -16.20
CA ARG A 5 5.34 -11.96 -15.18
C ARG A 5 5.51 -10.71 -14.35
N GLN A 6 5.66 -10.92 -13.05
CA GLN A 6 6.06 -9.88 -12.11
C GLN A 6 7.45 -10.20 -11.59
N PHE A 7 8.29 -9.20 -11.48
CA PHE A 7 9.61 -9.33 -10.86
C PHE A 7 9.89 -8.11 -9.99
N ILE A 8 10.69 -8.31 -8.96
CA ILE A 8 11.15 -7.28 -8.05
C ILE A 8 12.68 -7.28 -8.11
N LEU A 9 13.26 -6.13 -8.43
CA LEU A 9 14.70 -5.91 -8.40
C LEU A 9 15.04 -5.08 -7.17
N VAL A 10 16.03 -5.54 -6.41
CA VAL A 10 16.49 -4.86 -5.20
C VAL A 10 17.98 -4.59 -5.34
N THR A 11 18.40 -3.38 -5.01
CA THR A 11 19.81 -2.96 -4.99
C THR A 11 20.06 -2.00 -3.84
N ASN A 12 21.27 -1.97 -3.31
CA ASN A 12 21.72 -0.98 -2.32
C ASN A 12 21.94 0.42 -2.93
N ASN A 13 21.74 0.55 -4.22
CA ASN A 13 21.93 1.78 -5.00
C ASN A 13 23.34 2.40 -4.88
N GLU A 14 24.37 1.59 -4.65
CA GLU A 14 25.74 2.03 -4.61
C GLU A 14 26.11 2.74 -5.93
N ASN A 15 26.77 3.89 -5.82
CA ASN A 15 27.08 4.79 -6.94
C ASN A 15 25.86 5.13 -7.83
N ASN A 16 24.68 5.24 -7.25
CA ASN A 16 23.41 5.55 -7.94
C ASN A 16 23.06 4.57 -9.06
N ILE A 17 23.53 3.32 -8.99
CA ILE A 17 23.35 2.32 -10.05
C ILE A 17 21.88 2.07 -10.41
N CYS A 18 20.98 2.24 -9.44
CA CYS A 18 19.55 2.09 -9.69
C CYS A 18 19.01 3.19 -10.58
N GLU A 19 19.30 4.44 -10.24
CA GLU A 19 18.80 5.62 -10.94
C GLU A 19 19.50 5.84 -12.28
N GLU A 20 20.80 5.58 -12.37
CA GLU A 20 21.60 5.87 -13.54
C GLU A 20 21.67 4.71 -14.55
N VAL A 21 21.50 3.48 -14.09
CA VAL A 21 21.68 2.30 -14.95
C VAL A 21 20.43 1.42 -14.98
N THR A 22 19.99 0.91 -13.80
CA THR A 22 18.96 -0.14 -13.76
C THR A 22 17.61 0.38 -14.26
N TYR A 23 17.11 1.44 -13.66
CA TYR A 23 15.83 2.02 -14.04
C TYR A 23 15.79 2.54 -15.48
N PRO A 24 16.78 3.31 -15.97
CA PRO A 24 16.83 3.72 -17.37
C PRO A 24 16.91 2.56 -18.37
N ARG A 25 17.59 1.46 -18.04
CA ARG A 25 17.63 0.25 -18.88
C ARG A 25 16.25 -0.39 -19.02
N ILE A 26 15.53 -0.57 -17.90
CA ILE A 26 14.18 -1.12 -17.91
C ILE A 26 13.25 -0.22 -18.73
N LYS A 27 13.34 1.09 -18.53
CA LYS A 27 12.54 2.07 -19.27
C LYS A 27 12.79 1.97 -20.77
N LYS A 28 14.05 1.88 -21.21
CA LYS A 28 14.39 1.67 -22.62
C LYS A 28 13.83 0.36 -23.20
N VAL A 29 13.79 -0.71 -22.42
CA VAL A 29 13.18 -1.99 -22.89
C VAL A 29 11.66 -1.81 -23.08
N ILE A 30 11.01 -1.04 -22.22
CA ILE A 30 9.57 -0.77 -22.32
C ILE A 30 9.27 0.14 -23.50
N GLU A 31 10.04 1.20 -23.70
CA GLU A 31 9.83 2.21 -24.73
C GLU A 31 10.37 1.79 -26.11
N GLY A 32 11.36 0.92 -26.14
CA GLY A 32 12.11 0.53 -27.32
C GLY A 32 13.47 1.24 -27.43
N TYR A 33 14.39 0.66 -28.17
CA TYR A 33 15.73 1.20 -28.41
C TYR A 33 16.37 0.62 -29.68
N ASN A 34 17.20 1.40 -30.36
CA ASN A 34 17.98 0.95 -31.55
C ASN A 34 17.11 0.16 -32.54
N ASP A 35 16.08 0.76 -33.10
CA ASP A 35 15.14 0.17 -34.06
C ASP A 35 14.33 -1.03 -33.55
N LYS A 36 14.49 -1.39 -32.28
CA LYS A 36 13.68 -2.45 -31.65
C LYS A 36 12.44 -1.86 -31.00
N LYS A 37 11.30 -2.44 -31.34
CA LYS A 37 10.03 -2.10 -30.70
C LYS A 37 10.07 -2.43 -29.20
N GLY A 38 9.56 -1.52 -28.40
CA GLY A 38 9.43 -1.73 -26.94
C GLY A 38 8.53 -2.91 -26.59
N ILE A 39 8.76 -3.46 -25.42
CA ILE A 39 7.94 -4.50 -24.80
C ILE A 39 7.02 -3.84 -23.80
N PRO A 40 5.70 -3.75 -24.06
CA PRO A 40 4.76 -3.09 -23.13
C PRO A 40 4.81 -3.72 -21.75
N ALA A 41 5.16 -2.93 -20.75
CA ALA A 41 5.19 -3.34 -19.36
C ALA A 41 5.01 -2.12 -18.45
N ASN A 42 4.66 -2.37 -17.20
CA ASN A 42 4.63 -1.34 -16.16
C ASN A 42 5.86 -1.51 -15.26
N VAL A 43 6.46 -0.40 -14.88
CA VAL A 43 7.53 -0.36 -13.89
C VAL A 43 7.19 0.70 -12.84
N LYS A 44 7.36 0.32 -11.56
CA LYS A 44 7.26 1.26 -10.44
C LYS A 44 8.59 1.23 -9.67
N TYR A 45 9.16 2.40 -9.45
CA TYR A 45 10.39 2.58 -8.70
C TYR A 45 10.05 2.96 -7.27
N PHE A 46 10.72 2.31 -6.32
CA PHE A 46 10.60 2.61 -4.89
C PHE A 46 11.99 2.90 -4.32
N LYS A 47 12.02 3.76 -3.32
CA LYS A 47 13.21 4.03 -2.52
C LYS A 47 12.90 3.70 -1.07
N THR A 48 13.78 2.92 -0.43
CA THR A 48 13.67 2.69 1.00
C THR A 48 14.03 3.94 1.78
N ASP A 49 13.35 4.17 2.89
CA ASP A 49 13.60 5.29 3.77
C ASP A 49 13.40 4.85 5.22
N TYR A 50 13.94 5.62 6.16
CA TYR A 50 13.79 5.38 7.58
C TYR A 50 12.62 6.19 8.14
N VAL A 51 11.84 5.56 9.01
CA VAL A 51 10.90 6.28 9.86
C VAL A 51 11.62 6.60 11.16
N PRO A 52 11.87 7.89 11.49
CA PRO A 52 12.53 8.25 12.72
C PRO A 52 11.74 7.73 13.91
N TYR A 53 12.46 7.32 14.97
CA TYR A 53 11.85 6.93 16.24
C TYR A 53 11.49 8.20 17.04
N VAL A 54 10.39 8.81 16.68
CA VAL A 54 9.85 9.99 17.37
C VAL A 54 8.40 9.71 17.76
N ILE A 55 7.89 10.36 18.81
CA ILE A 55 6.69 9.94 19.54
C ILE A 55 5.55 10.94 19.34
N THR A 56 5.36 11.42 18.14
CA THR A 56 4.34 12.42 17.83
C THR A 56 3.27 11.87 16.88
N ASP A 57 2.12 12.54 16.82
CA ASP A 57 1.08 12.20 15.83
C ASP A 57 1.57 12.33 14.39
N ASN A 58 2.52 13.22 14.16
CA ASN A 58 3.16 13.38 12.86
C ASN A 58 3.99 12.14 12.48
N ASP A 59 4.63 11.49 13.46
CA ASP A 59 5.40 10.26 13.22
C ASP A 59 4.48 9.08 12.91
N LYS A 60 3.32 8.99 13.59
CA LYS A 60 2.27 8.02 13.25
C LYS A 60 1.83 8.21 11.79
N ARG A 61 1.53 9.44 11.38
CA ARG A 61 1.15 9.74 10.00
C ARG A 61 2.23 9.38 8.99
N THR A 62 3.48 9.66 9.33
CA THR A 62 4.63 9.32 8.48
C THR A 62 4.77 7.81 8.33
N LEU A 63 4.69 7.05 9.44
CA LEU A 63 4.74 5.59 9.41
C LEU A 63 3.63 5.01 8.55
N VAL A 64 2.40 5.43 8.78
CA VAL A 64 1.22 4.93 8.05
C VAL A 64 1.32 5.28 6.57
N SER A 65 1.73 6.51 6.24
CA SER A 65 1.93 6.93 4.85
C SER A 65 2.95 6.07 4.12
N LYS A 66 4.10 5.80 4.74
CA LYS A 66 5.15 4.94 4.18
C LYS A 66 4.74 3.47 4.13
N SER A 67 3.98 3.01 5.11
CA SER A 67 3.46 1.63 5.15
C SER A 67 2.42 1.37 4.06
N THR A 68 1.69 2.38 3.64
CA THR A 68 0.70 2.28 2.55
C THR A 68 1.33 1.72 1.28
N GLU A 69 2.51 2.21 0.90
CA GLU A 69 3.21 1.70 -0.30
C GLU A 69 3.64 0.24 -0.14
N LEU A 70 4.07 -0.17 1.06
CA LEU A 70 4.42 -1.57 1.33
C LEU A 70 3.20 -2.49 1.20
N LEU A 71 2.06 -2.08 1.72
CA LEU A 71 0.80 -2.83 1.59
C LEU A 71 0.35 -2.88 0.12
N CYS A 72 0.46 -1.79 -0.62
CA CYS A 72 0.20 -1.79 -2.06
C CYS A 72 1.13 -2.72 -2.84
N ILE A 73 2.42 -2.82 -2.46
CA ILE A 73 3.37 -3.76 -3.06
C ILE A 73 2.94 -5.21 -2.76
N SER A 74 2.60 -5.51 -1.51
CA SER A 74 2.16 -6.85 -1.09
C SER A 74 0.93 -7.32 -1.86
N GLU A 75 -0.02 -6.42 -2.09
CA GLU A 75 -1.28 -6.72 -2.80
C GLU A 75 -1.21 -6.44 -4.30
N ASN A 76 -0.12 -5.88 -4.80
CA ASN A 76 0.04 -5.48 -6.21
C ASN A 76 -1.04 -4.50 -6.69
N THR A 77 -1.52 -3.60 -5.83
CA THR A 77 -2.58 -2.63 -6.12
C THR A 77 -2.02 -1.21 -6.05
N PHE A 78 -1.87 -0.55 -7.20
CA PHE A 78 -1.21 0.76 -7.29
C PHE A 78 -2.07 1.87 -7.87
N GLU A 79 -3.21 1.55 -8.48
CA GLU A 79 -4.12 2.56 -8.98
C GLU A 79 -4.93 3.13 -7.83
N VAL A 80 -4.74 4.41 -7.57
CA VAL A 80 -5.43 5.12 -6.48
C VAL A 80 -6.88 5.39 -6.87
N ILE A 81 -7.83 4.92 -6.09
CA ILE A 81 -9.25 5.25 -6.20
C ILE A 81 -9.58 6.39 -5.26
N LYS A 82 -9.17 6.27 -4.01
CA LYS A 82 -9.34 7.31 -2.99
C LYS A 82 -8.17 7.29 -2.02
N GLN A 83 -7.70 8.47 -1.64
CA GLN A 83 -6.61 8.59 -0.68
C GLN A 83 -6.72 9.88 0.10
N ASN A 84 -6.78 9.79 1.42
CA ASN A 84 -6.79 10.94 2.31
C ASN A 84 -5.88 10.72 3.54
N ILE A 85 -4.58 10.55 3.27
CA ILE A 85 -3.58 10.30 4.32
C ILE A 85 -3.47 11.48 5.30
N LYS A 86 -3.71 12.71 4.83
CA LYS A 86 -3.60 13.91 5.67
C LYS A 86 -4.60 13.93 6.83
N LYS A 87 -5.79 13.38 6.61
CA LYS A 87 -6.84 13.26 7.64
C LYS A 87 -6.76 11.95 8.43
N MET A 88 -5.86 11.04 8.05
CA MET A 88 -5.77 9.71 8.66
C MET A 88 -7.08 8.91 8.59
N ASP A 89 -7.83 9.12 7.52
CA ASP A 89 -9.08 8.37 7.28
C ASP A 89 -8.75 6.98 6.72
N PHE A 90 -8.85 6.85 5.40
CA PHE A 90 -8.56 5.60 4.70
C PHE A 90 -8.06 5.87 3.28
N ALA A 91 -7.54 4.84 2.62
CA ALA A 91 -7.21 4.86 1.21
C ALA A 91 -7.69 3.58 0.51
N ILE A 92 -8.07 3.70 -0.76
CA ILE A 92 -8.52 2.58 -1.58
C ILE A 92 -7.69 2.56 -2.86
N PHE A 93 -7.12 1.40 -3.13
CA PHE A 93 -6.31 1.12 -4.31
C PHE A 93 -6.90 -0.06 -5.08
N LYS A 94 -6.56 -0.18 -6.36
CA LYS A 94 -6.95 -1.35 -7.15
C LYS A 94 -5.88 -1.77 -8.16
N ASN A 95 -6.12 -2.93 -8.73
CA ASN A 95 -5.58 -3.39 -10.00
C ASN A 95 -6.71 -4.02 -10.83
N ALA A 96 -6.38 -4.71 -11.91
CA ALA A 96 -7.38 -5.37 -12.76
C ALA A 96 -8.14 -6.53 -12.08
N LYS A 97 -7.71 -7.02 -10.91
CA LYS A 97 -8.22 -8.25 -10.29
C LYS A 97 -8.61 -8.10 -8.81
N GLN A 98 -8.23 -7.01 -8.16
CA GLN A 98 -8.36 -6.85 -6.72
C GLN A 98 -8.43 -5.38 -6.31
N TYR A 99 -9.09 -5.11 -5.19
CA TYR A 99 -9.04 -3.85 -4.47
C TYR A 99 -8.28 -4.05 -3.15
N THR A 100 -7.64 -2.99 -2.68
CA THR A 100 -7.03 -2.93 -1.34
C THR A 100 -7.51 -1.68 -0.64
N ALA A 101 -8.18 -1.85 0.48
CA ALA A 101 -8.54 -0.75 1.36
C ALA A 101 -7.57 -0.73 2.55
N ILE A 102 -7.11 0.45 2.93
CA ILE A 102 -6.24 0.66 4.08
C ILE A 102 -6.90 1.70 4.96
N ILE A 103 -7.31 1.28 6.14
CA ILE A 103 -8.00 2.11 7.13
C ILE A 103 -6.95 2.54 8.15
N TYR A 104 -6.73 3.84 8.28
CA TYR A 104 -5.66 4.41 9.09
C TYR A 104 -6.08 4.68 10.53
N ASP A 105 -7.40 4.74 10.76
CA ASP A 105 -8.01 4.97 12.08
C ASP A 105 -9.31 4.18 12.17
N GLU A 106 -9.56 3.54 13.32
CA GLU A 106 -10.75 2.74 13.56
C GLU A 106 -12.05 3.54 13.38
N ASP A 107 -12.06 4.81 13.76
CA ASP A 107 -13.20 5.71 13.59
C ASP A 107 -13.58 5.91 12.10
N SER A 108 -12.73 5.48 11.17
CA SER A 108 -12.97 5.61 9.73
C SER A 108 -13.47 4.32 9.07
N ILE A 109 -13.74 3.25 9.82
CA ILE A 109 -14.20 1.97 9.26
C ILE A 109 -15.52 2.16 8.52
N GLU A 110 -16.52 2.76 9.17
CA GLU A 110 -17.84 3.01 8.58
C GLU A 110 -17.72 3.83 7.28
N ASN A 111 -16.97 4.93 7.32
CA ASN A 111 -16.76 5.77 6.14
C ASN A 111 -16.08 5.02 4.98
N CYS A 112 -15.16 4.11 5.29
CA CYS A 112 -14.50 3.27 4.30
C CYS A 112 -15.47 2.25 3.70
N CYS A 113 -16.28 1.61 4.53
CA CYS A 113 -17.32 0.68 4.10
C CYS A 113 -18.33 1.36 3.17
N ASP A 114 -18.82 2.54 3.52
CA ASP A 114 -19.72 3.34 2.70
C ASP A 114 -19.13 3.67 1.32
N GLU A 115 -17.85 4.02 1.30
CA GLU A 115 -17.17 4.31 0.04
C GLU A 115 -16.98 3.05 -0.81
N LEU A 116 -16.64 1.92 -0.19
CA LEU A 116 -16.54 0.63 -0.89
C LEU A 116 -17.90 0.20 -1.46
N ILE A 117 -19.00 0.41 -0.73
CA ILE A 117 -20.36 0.13 -1.21
C ILE A 117 -20.68 0.99 -2.44
N LYS A 118 -20.33 2.29 -2.43
CA LYS A 118 -20.52 3.19 -3.59
C LYS A 118 -19.71 2.76 -4.81
N ILE A 119 -18.47 2.30 -4.59
CA ILE A 119 -17.58 1.78 -5.64
C ILE A 119 -18.14 0.48 -6.23
N ASN A 120 -18.84 -0.33 -5.43
CA ASN A 120 -19.40 -1.62 -5.79
C ASN A 120 -18.37 -2.52 -6.50
N PRO A 121 -17.30 -2.96 -5.80
CA PRO A 121 -16.17 -3.64 -6.39
C PRO A 121 -16.60 -5.00 -6.98
N LYS A 122 -16.26 -5.24 -8.25
CA LYS A 122 -16.53 -6.52 -8.93
C LYS A 122 -15.52 -7.63 -8.59
N HIS A 123 -14.44 -7.25 -7.92
CA HIS A 123 -13.35 -8.14 -7.54
C HIS A 123 -13.20 -8.17 -6.02
N LYS A 124 -12.43 -9.15 -5.53
CA LYS A 124 -12.12 -9.28 -4.10
C LYS A 124 -11.51 -7.99 -3.54
N VAL A 125 -11.92 -7.62 -2.34
CA VAL A 125 -11.36 -6.51 -1.57
C VAL A 125 -10.49 -7.08 -0.43
N VAL A 126 -9.26 -6.62 -0.28
CA VAL A 126 -8.42 -6.88 0.88
C VAL A 126 -8.40 -5.63 1.74
N ILE A 127 -8.70 -5.76 3.02
CA ILE A 127 -8.82 -4.64 3.96
C ILE A 127 -7.74 -4.76 5.03
N TYR A 128 -7.00 -3.69 5.26
CA TYR A 128 -6.06 -3.54 6.37
C TYR A 128 -6.55 -2.45 7.32
N VAL A 129 -6.52 -2.72 8.63
CA VAL A 129 -6.93 -1.77 9.66
C VAL A 129 -5.76 -1.47 10.58
N PHE A 130 -5.39 -0.19 10.73
CA PHE A 130 -4.44 0.28 11.72
C PHE A 130 -5.18 0.59 13.02
N SER A 131 -5.22 -0.40 13.92
CA SER A 131 -5.82 -0.31 15.22
C SER A 131 -4.77 -0.21 16.34
N TYR A 132 -5.10 0.45 17.44
CA TYR A 132 -4.24 0.51 18.62
C TYR A 132 -4.16 -0.82 19.36
N ASP A 133 -5.26 -1.52 19.41
CA ASP A 133 -5.41 -2.77 20.18
C ASP A 133 -5.26 -4.01 19.29
N HIS A 134 -5.07 -3.81 17.97
CA HIS A 134 -4.95 -4.87 16.96
C HIS A 134 -6.21 -5.73 16.85
N SER A 135 -7.29 -5.25 17.39
CA SER A 135 -8.62 -5.81 17.24
C SER A 135 -9.43 -4.94 16.30
N TYR A 136 -10.21 -5.55 15.49
CA TYR A 136 -11.36 -4.98 14.80
C TYR A 136 -12.53 -5.92 15.06
N ASP A 137 -13.74 -5.38 15.12
CA ASP A 137 -14.91 -6.22 15.19
C ASP A 137 -15.29 -6.66 13.77
N GLU A 138 -15.52 -7.95 13.55
CA GLU A 138 -16.01 -8.43 12.26
C GLU A 138 -17.39 -7.83 11.93
N LEU A 139 -18.17 -7.47 12.96
CA LEU A 139 -19.45 -6.79 12.83
C LEU A 139 -19.34 -5.42 12.14
N ASP A 140 -18.19 -4.75 12.24
CA ASP A 140 -17.95 -3.47 11.60
C ASP A 140 -18.01 -3.55 10.06
N PHE A 141 -17.89 -4.75 9.50
CA PHE A 141 -17.88 -5.01 8.06
C PHE A 141 -19.14 -5.72 7.54
N GLU A 142 -20.14 -5.97 8.39
CA GLU A 142 -21.37 -6.68 8.01
C GLU A 142 -22.16 -5.99 6.87
N THR A 143 -22.00 -4.69 6.72
CA THR A 143 -22.66 -3.92 5.66
C THR A 143 -22.11 -4.22 4.26
N LEU A 144 -20.95 -4.87 4.16
CA LEU A 144 -20.31 -5.19 2.89
C LEU A 144 -20.96 -6.45 2.27
N ASN A 145 -21.52 -6.30 1.09
CA ASN A 145 -22.25 -7.36 0.37
C ASN A 145 -21.46 -8.01 -0.78
N PHE A 146 -20.13 -7.83 -0.81
CA PHE A 146 -19.21 -8.37 -1.79
C PHE A 146 -18.10 -9.18 -1.10
N LYS A 147 -17.28 -9.90 -1.90
CA LYS A 147 -16.19 -10.73 -1.37
C LYS A 147 -15.05 -9.86 -0.83
N PHE A 148 -14.82 -9.93 0.44
CA PHE A 148 -13.69 -9.25 1.10
C PHE A 148 -12.90 -10.20 2.01
N ASP A 149 -11.76 -9.73 2.48
CA ASP A 149 -10.85 -10.43 3.38
C ASP A 149 -10.12 -9.38 4.23
N VAL A 150 -10.23 -9.46 5.54
CA VAL A 150 -9.50 -8.58 6.44
C VAL A 150 -8.18 -9.25 6.78
N LYS A 151 -7.07 -8.58 6.50
CA LYS A 151 -5.73 -9.07 6.76
C LYS A 151 -5.08 -8.31 7.92
N PRO A 152 -4.29 -9.00 8.74
CA PRO A 152 -3.49 -8.33 9.76
C PRO A 152 -2.43 -7.44 9.12
N ILE A 153 -2.11 -6.33 9.78
CA ILE A 153 -0.95 -5.50 9.42
C ILE A 153 0.32 -6.34 9.63
N PRO A 154 1.27 -6.34 8.67
CA PRO A 154 2.53 -7.07 8.81
C PRO A 154 3.27 -6.72 10.11
N GLU A 155 3.81 -7.73 10.81
CA GLU A 155 4.45 -7.58 12.12
C GLU A 155 5.57 -6.52 12.15
N ALA A 156 6.31 -6.37 11.07
CA ALA A 156 7.36 -5.36 10.97
C ALA A 156 6.80 -3.93 11.13
N ILE A 157 5.67 -3.64 10.49
CA ILE A 157 4.96 -2.35 10.58
C ILE A 157 4.30 -2.23 11.94
N LEU A 158 3.60 -3.28 12.35
CA LEU A 158 2.83 -3.35 13.58
C LEU A 158 3.68 -3.10 14.83
N ASN A 159 4.89 -3.67 14.88
CA ASN A 159 5.79 -3.48 16.01
C ASN A 159 6.28 -2.04 16.16
N VAL A 160 6.51 -1.32 15.06
CA VAL A 160 6.84 0.10 15.10
C VAL A 160 5.65 0.92 15.59
N TYR A 161 4.46 0.63 15.07
CA TYR A 161 3.21 1.28 15.47
C TYR A 161 2.88 1.09 16.96
N ARG A 162 3.03 -0.12 17.49
CA ARG A 162 2.87 -0.45 18.92
C ARG A 162 3.82 0.32 19.81
N LYS A 163 5.07 0.49 19.40
CA LYS A 163 6.06 1.26 20.17
C LYS A 163 5.66 2.73 20.28
N ILE A 164 5.21 3.32 19.18
CA ILE A 164 4.74 4.71 19.17
C ILE A 164 3.49 4.87 20.06
N SER A 165 2.55 3.96 19.99
CA SER A 165 1.29 3.99 20.76
C SER A 165 1.50 3.83 22.27
N LYS A 166 2.42 2.96 22.70
CA LYS A 166 2.71 2.74 24.13
C LYS A 166 3.35 3.94 24.83
N LEU A 167 4.07 4.75 24.09
CA LEU A 167 4.76 5.93 24.64
C LEU A 167 3.78 7.10 24.88
N LYS A 168 2.63 7.12 24.21
CA LYS A 168 1.56 8.12 24.47
C LYS A 168 0.74 7.85 25.73
N ARG A 169 0.76 6.62 26.26
CA ARG A 169 0.00 6.23 27.46
C ARG A 169 0.75 6.43 28.78
N LYS A 170 1.94 6.98 28.76
CA LYS A 170 2.73 7.40 29.93
C LYS A 170 2.79 8.93 30.00
#